data_49fdc5e1c1b5cc40ffd15e32d93606ea
#
_entry.id   49fdc5e1c1b5cc40ffd15e32d93606ea
#
_cell.length_a   1.000
_cell.length_b   1.000
_cell.length_c   1.000
_cell.angle_alpha   90.00
_cell.angle_beta   90.00
_cell.angle_gamma   90.00
#
_symmetry.space_group_name_H-M   'P 1'
#
loop_
_entity.id
_entity.type
_entity.pdbx_description
1 polymer ?
#
loop_
_entity_poly.entity_id
_entity_poly.type
_entity_poly.pdbx_seq_one_letter_code
_entity_poly.pdbx_strand_id
1 'polypeptide(L)'
;MFGIDRENLLDRLEQLEQQKIELQRELQKIKRKPEGKIGFFFLFLGFTLIALAIVYSHTVGAFIGIALTFWGALLTYIMPIQFIRKDILKSTVVENLKYIHKLLDALEIKGNPIYISPGTLRGLRSVTIYIPKSDTSIIPSDESLSQEDLLIQNPQAIKLTPPGLGLSKLLEDELKLNFSTVNPEDLQYNLEKVLVEGLEIAEAFEIKFTGSTVQVDMKATIFDETVEALDELDTYRRIGDPLTSAIACILAK
;
A
#
# COMPACT_ATOMS: atom_id res chain seq x y z
N MET A 1 -8.94 -14.09 45.64
CA MET A 1 -9.63 -14.26 44.36
C MET A 1 -8.90 -13.54 43.19
N PHE A 2 -7.75 -12.86 43.42
CA PHE A 2 -6.97 -12.10 42.42
C PHE A 2 -5.74 -12.82 41.85
N GLY A 3 -5.47 -14.07 42.25
CA GLY A 3 -4.29 -14.82 41.80
C GLY A 3 -4.48 -15.58 40.49
N ILE A 4 -5.71 -16.03 40.22
CA ILE A 4 -6.02 -16.87 39.04
C ILE A 4 -6.04 -16.08 37.72
N ASP A 5 -6.40 -14.81 37.76
CA ASP A 5 -6.39 -13.94 36.58
C ASP A 5 -4.98 -13.59 36.10
N ARG A 6 -4.03 -13.50 37.00
CA ARG A 6 -2.65 -13.12 36.70
C ARG A 6 -1.85 -14.25 36.04
N GLU A 7 -2.07 -15.48 36.45
CA GLU A 7 -1.49 -16.68 35.82
C GLU A 7 -2.03 -16.88 34.39
N ASN A 8 -3.35 -16.77 34.22
CA ASN A 8 -3.97 -16.85 32.90
C ASN A 8 -3.52 -15.75 31.94
N LEU A 9 -3.21 -14.55 32.44
CA LEU A 9 -2.67 -13.44 31.64
C LEU A 9 -1.22 -13.69 31.25
N LEU A 10 -0.41 -14.27 32.13
CA LEU A 10 0.98 -14.63 31.83
C LEU A 10 1.05 -15.75 30.78
N ASP A 11 0.23 -16.77 30.91
CA ASP A 11 0.13 -17.87 29.93
C ASP A 11 -0.31 -17.36 28.54
N ARG A 12 -1.25 -16.43 28.50
CA ARG A 12 -1.66 -15.81 27.22
C ARG A 12 -0.58 -14.94 26.61
N LEU A 13 0.18 -14.20 27.41
CA LEU A 13 1.32 -13.41 26.92
C LEU A 13 2.41 -14.33 26.36
N GLU A 14 2.71 -15.42 27.03
CA GLU A 14 3.70 -16.40 26.56
C GLU A 14 3.26 -17.08 25.25
N GLN A 15 1.98 -17.43 25.13
CA GLN A 15 1.40 -17.98 23.90
C GLN A 15 1.45 -16.96 22.75
N LEU A 16 1.16 -15.69 23.00
CA LEU A 16 1.24 -14.63 21.99
C LEU A 16 2.68 -14.34 21.56
N GLU A 17 3.63 -14.39 22.47
CA GLU A 17 5.06 -14.26 22.15
C GLU A 17 5.55 -15.45 21.32
N GLN A 18 5.14 -16.66 21.63
CA GLN A 18 5.47 -17.87 20.84
C GLN A 18 4.88 -17.78 19.45
N GLN A 19 3.61 -17.40 19.30
CA GLN A 19 2.97 -17.19 18.01
C GLN A 19 3.68 -16.09 17.18
N LYS A 20 4.08 -15.00 17.82
CA LYS A 20 4.84 -13.94 17.15
C LYS A 20 6.19 -14.42 16.65
N ILE A 21 6.91 -15.22 17.43
CA ILE A 21 8.21 -15.79 17.04
C ILE A 21 8.04 -16.79 15.89
N GLU A 22 6.99 -17.60 15.93
CA GLU A 22 6.69 -18.58 14.88
C GLU A 22 6.29 -17.91 13.57
N LEU A 23 5.43 -16.90 13.61
CA LEU A 23 5.09 -16.05 12.46
C LEU A 23 6.30 -15.33 11.90
N GLN A 24 7.20 -14.81 12.75
CA GLN A 24 8.45 -14.21 12.29
C GLN A 24 9.39 -15.21 11.62
N ARG A 25 9.45 -16.46 12.12
CA ARG A 25 10.22 -17.54 11.49
C ARG A 25 9.62 -17.97 10.15
N GLU A 26 8.30 -18.01 10.04
CA GLU A 26 7.62 -18.29 8.77
C GLU A 26 7.84 -17.18 7.75
N LEU A 27 7.74 -15.92 8.15
CA LEU A 27 8.06 -14.76 7.31
C LEU A 27 9.53 -14.77 6.85
N GLN A 28 10.48 -15.17 7.73
CA GLN A 28 11.88 -15.33 7.34
C GLN A 28 12.11 -16.51 6.39
N LYS A 29 11.34 -17.60 6.53
CA LYS A 29 11.41 -18.74 5.58
C LYS A 29 10.87 -18.35 4.21
N ILE A 30 9.79 -17.56 4.16
CA ILE A 30 9.21 -17.04 2.90
C ILE A 30 10.19 -16.05 2.23
N LYS A 31 10.79 -15.14 3.00
CA LYS A 31 11.83 -14.23 2.48
C LYS A 31 13.11 -14.91 2.03
N ARG A 32 13.38 -16.12 2.50
CA ARG A 32 14.58 -16.90 2.14
C ARG A 32 14.38 -17.87 0.98
N LYS A 33 13.26 -17.81 0.23
CA LYS A 33 13.17 -18.61 -1.00
C LYS A 33 14.27 -18.15 -1.97
N PRO A 34 15.17 -19.06 -2.38
CA PRO A 34 16.35 -18.72 -3.18
C PRO A 34 16.01 -18.61 -4.67
N GLU A 35 14.94 -17.90 -5.00
CA GLU A 35 14.44 -17.82 -6.39
C GLU A 35 15.44 -17.11 -7.32
N GLY A 36 16.22 -16.17 -6.81
CA GLY A 36 17.32 -15.55 -7.57
C GLY A 36 18.54 -16.44 -7.81
N LYS A 37 18.69 -17.53 -7.04
CA LYS A 37 19.85 -18.43 -7.18
C LYS A 37 19.82 -19.25 -8.47
N ILE A 38 18.65 -19.53 -9.01
CA ILE A 38 18.49 -20.30 -10.24
C ILE A 38 19.00 -19.48 -11.44
N GLY A 39 18.59 -18.23 -11.56
CA GLY A 39 19.08 -17.33 -12.62
C GLY A 39 20.59 -17.13 -12.53
N PHE A 40 21.11 -16.93 -11.32
CA PHE A 40 22.55 -16.77 -11.10
C PHE A 40 23.34 -18.05 -11.40
N PHE A 41 22.78 -19.23 -11.12
CA PHE A 41 23.36 -20.52 -11.49
C PHE A 41 23.47 -20.69 -13.02
N PHE A 42 22.41 -20.34 -13.76
CA PHE A 42 22.43 -20.37 -15.23
C PHE A 42 23.42 -19.36 -15.82
N LEU A 43 23.51 -18.17 -15.24
CA LEU A 43 24.51 -17.17 -15.62
C LEU A 43 25.94 -17.71 -15.46
N PHE A 44 26.25 -18.27 -14.30
CA PHE A 44 27.57 -18.80 -14.01
C PHE A 44 27.91 -19.99 -14.92
N LEU A 45 26.96 -20.91 -15.12
CA LEU A 45 27.13 -22.08 -16.01
C LEU A 45 27.33 -21.65 -17.47
N GLY A 46 26.58 -20.65 -17.94
CA GLY A 46 26.73 -20.09 -19.27
C GLY A 46 28.10 -19.46 -19.49
N PHE A 47 28.57 -18.64 -18.54
CA PHE A 47 29.90 -18.04 -18.59
C PHE A 47 31.05 -19.09 -18.63
N THR A 48 30.94 -20.13 -17.81
CA THR A 48 31.94 -21.22 -17.79
C THR A 48 31.96 -22.00 -19.10
N LEU A 49 30.80 -22.25 -19.70
CA LEU A 49 30.71 -22.92 -21.02
C LEU A 49 31.28 -22.06 -22.13
N ILE A 50 31.07 -20.75 -22.14
CA ILE A 50 31.67 -19.82 -23.11
C ILE A 50 33.20 -19.87 -22.99
N ALA A 51 33.73 -19.78 -21.77
CA ALA A 51 35.17 -19.80 -21.53
C ALA A 51 35.81 -21.11 -22.03
N LEU A 52 35.20 -22.26 -21.73
CA LEU A 52 35.65 -23.56 -22.23
C LEU A 52 35.56 -23.66 -23.75
N ALA A 53 34.49 -23.18 -24.35
CA ALA A 53 34.30 -23.19 -25.81
C ALA A 53 35.37 -22.38 -26.54
N ILE A 54 35.81 -21.25 -25.98
CA ILE A 54 36.91 -20.43 -26.52
C ILE A 54 38.23 -21.23 -26.45
N VAL A 55 38.53 -21.83 -25.30
CA VAL A 55 39.79 -22.60 -25.10
C VAL A 55 39.88 -23.80 -26.06
N TYR A 56 38.76 -24.52 -26.26
CA TYR A 56 38.71 -25.69 -27.12
C TYR A 56 38.26 -25.42 -28.56
N SER A 57 38.08 -24.14 -28.94
CA SER A 57 37.63 -23.72 -30.28
C SER A 57 36.32 -24.38 -30.73
N HIS A 58 35.40 -24.65 -29.79
CA HIS A 58 34.17 -25.41 -30.03
C HIS A 58 32.99 -24.48 -30.24
N THR A 59 32.67 -24.16 -31.49
CA THR A 59 31.64 -23.16 -31.87
C THR A 59 30.23 -23.48 -31.28
N VAL A 60 29.84 -24.78 -31.30
CA VAL A 60 28.54 -25.21 -30.76
C VAL A 60 28.45 -24.97 -29.24
N GLY A 61 29.55 -25.21 -28.51
CA GLY A 61 29.62 -24.95 -27.06
C GLY A 61 29.46 -23.45 -26.74
N ALA A 62 30.01 -22.56 -27.58
CA ALA A 62 29.88 -21.14 -27.42
C ALA A 62 28.40 -20.67 -27.57
N PHE A 63 27.67 -21.18 -28.56
CA PHE A 63 26.24 -20.87 -28.74
C PHE A 63 25.38 -21.34 -27.56
N ILE A 64 25.64 -22.55 -27.03
CA ILE A 64 24.92 -23.05 -25.85
C ILE A 64 25.23 -22.19 -24.62
N GLY A 65 26.49 -21.78 -24.43
CA GLY A 65 26.88 -20.89 -23.35
C GLY A 65 26.20 -19.52 -23.40
N ILE A 66 26.12 -18.93 -24.61
CA ILE A 66 25.41 -17.64 -24.84
C ILE A 66 23.92 -17.81 -24.51
N ALA A 67 23.27 -18.86 -24.98
CA ALA A 67 21.86 -19.12 -24.70
C ALA A 67 21.59 -19.28 -23.18
N LEU A 68 22.43 -20.02 -22.46
CA LEU A 68 22.32 -20.17 -21.01
C LEU A 68 22.56 -18.89 -20.27
N THR A 69 23.53 -18.08 -20.70
CA THR A 69 23.78 -16.74 -20.11
C THR A 69 22.59 -15.81 -20.31
N PHE A 70 22.01 -15.79 -21.51
CA PHE A 70 20.82 -15.01 -21.82
C PHE A 70 19.62 -15.42 -20.94
N TRP A 71 19.33 -16.74 -20.85
CA TRP A 71 18.27 -17.24 -19.98
C TRP A 71 18.55 -16.96 -18.50
N GLY A 72 19.80 -17.09 -18.06
CA GLY A 72 20.21 -16.75 -16.70
C GLY A 72 19.96 -15.26 -16.37
N ALA A 73 20.33 -14.35 -17.29
CA ALA A 73 20.08 -12.93 -17.15
C ALA A 73 18.56 -12.62 -17.12
N LEU A 74 17.80 -13.22 -18.03
CA LEU A 74 16.35 -13.05 -18.12
C LEU A 74 15.67 -13.51 -16.82
N LEU A 75 16.01 -14.70 -16.32
CA LEU A 75 15.47 -15.23 -15.07
C LEU A 75 15.84 -14.37 -13.87
N THR A 76 17.06 -13.83 -13.82
CA THR A 76 17.49 -12.93 -12.73
C THR A 76 16.75 -11.61 -12.77
N TYR A 77 16.38 -11.12 -13.95
CA TYR A 77 15.63 -9.87 -14.13
C TYR A 77 14.14 -10.03 -13.83
N ILE A 78 13.53 -11.16 -14.26
CA ILE A 78 12.08 -11.39 -14.13
C ILE A 78 11.69 -11.90 -12.74
N MET A 79 12.53 -12.69 -12.07
CA MET A 79 12.20 -13.34 -10.78
C MET A 79 11.94 -12.43 -9.58
N PRO A 80 12.45 -11.18 -9.46
CA PRO A 80 12.11 -10.34 -8.32
C PRO A 80 10.69 -9.79 -8.34
N ILE A 81 9.93 -9.94 -9.43
CA ILE A 81 8.57 -9.43 -9.50
C ILE A 81 7.63 -10.39 -8.77
N GLN A 82 7.28 -10.05 -7.55
CA GLN A 82 6.25 -10.77 -6.78
C GLN A 82 4.87 -10.34 -7.29
N PHE A 83 4.25 -11.15 -8.15
CA PHE A 83 2.88 -10.94 -8.57
C PHE A 83 1.92 -11.23 -7.39
N ILE A 84 1.33 -10.19 -6.85
CA ILE A 84 0.21 -10.36 -5.92
C ILE A 84 -1.04 -10.70 -6.75
N ARG A 85 -1.66 -11.85 -6.45
CA ARG A 85 -2.92 -12.21 -7.12
C ARG A 85 -3.99 -11.20 -6.78
N LYS A 86 -4.69 -10.69 -7.79
CA LYS A 86 -5.79 -9.71 -7.63
C LYS A 86 -6.83 -10.18 -6.61
N ASP A 87 -7.15 -11.48 -6.58
CA ASP A 87 -8.10 -12.06 -5.63
C ASP A 87 -7.69 -11.86 -4.15
N ILE A 88 -6.38 -11.96 -3.86
CA ILE A 88 -5.86 -11.76 -2.49
C ILE A 88 -5.97 -10.29 -2.11
N LEU A 89 -5.61 -9.39 -3.01
CA LEU A 89 -5.75 -7.95 -2.81
C LEU A 89 -7.23 -7.59 -2.58
N LYS A 90 -8.13 -8.05 -3.46
CA LYS A 90 -9.57 -7.84 -3.37
C LYS A 90 -10.12 -8.31 -2.03
N SER A 91 -9.86 -9.56 -1.63
CA SER A 91 -10.40 -10.11 -0.39
C SER A 91 -9.96 -9.33 0.84
N THR A 92 -8.69 -8.92 0.89
CA THR A 92 -8.12 -8.15 2.01
C THR A 92 -8.73 -6.74 2.09
N VAL A 93 -8.84 -6.05 0.95
CA VAL A 93 -9.38 -4.69 0.89
C VAL A 93 -10.87 -4.67 1.22
N VAL A 94 -11.65 -5.60 0.65
CA VAL A 94 -13.11 -5.69 0.89
C VAL A 94 -13.41 -5.89 2.37
N GLU A 95 -12.75 -6.83 3.03
CA GLU A 95 -13.03 -7.09 4.44
C GLU A 95 -12.61 -5.94 5.36
N ASN A 96 -11.49 -5.27 5.07
CA ASN A 96 -11.08 -4.08 5.81
C ASN A 96 -12.08 -2.93 5.67
N LEU A 97 -12.57 -2.66 4.47
CA LEU A 97 -13.57 -1.60 4.24
C LEU A 97 -14.93 -1.94 4.84
N LYS A 98 -15.35 -3.20 4.80
CA LYS A 98 -16.54 -3.66 5.53
C LYS A 98 -16.42 -3.48 7.05
N TYR A 99 -15.23 -3.72 7.60
CA TYR A 99 -14.99 -3.49 9.01
C TYR A 99 -15.11 -2.00 9.38
N ILE A 100 -14.51 -1.11 8.57
CA ILE A 100 -14.64 0.33 8.77
C ILE A 100 -16.11 0.75 8.65
N HIS A 101 -16.85 0.22 7.69
CA HIS A 101 -18.28 0.48 7.52
C HIS A 101 -19.07 0.14 8.78
N LYS A 102 -18.91 -1.09 9.29
CA LYS A 102 -19.57 -1.54 10.53
C LYS A 102 -19.21 -0.65 11.72
N LEU A 103 -17.97 -0.20 11.81
CA LEU A 103 -17.52 0.70 12.87
C LEU A 103 -18.21 2.06 12.79
N LEU A 104 -18.28 2.66 11.60
CA LEU A 104 -18.95 3.95 11.39
C LEU A 104 -20.46 3.86 11.67
N ASP A 105 -21.10 2.79 11.23
CA ASP A 105 -22.53 2.55 11.49
C ASP A 105 -22.82 2.36 12.98
N ALA A 106 -22.01 1.55 13.66
CA ALA A 106 -22.18 1.33 15.10
C ALA A 106 -22.00 2.63 15.92
N LEU A 107 -21.22 3.57 15.43
CA LEU A 107 -20.99 4.88 16.05
C LEU A 107 -21.93 5.97 15.52
N GLU A 108 -22.82 5.63 14.58
CA GLU A 108 -23.73 6.57 13.92
C GLU A 108 -23.01 7.76 13.26
N ILE A 109 -21.82 7.53 12.69
CA ILE A 109 -21.01 8.56 12.06
C ILE A 109 -21.40 8.68 10.59
N LYS A 110 -21.95 9.83 10.20
CA LYS A 110 -22.51 10.08 8.85
C LYS A 110 -21.86 11.23 8.09
N GLY A 111 -20.98 12.00 8.75
CA GLY A 111 -20.32 13.15 8.13
C GLY A 111 -19.34 12.76 7.04
N ASN A 112 -18.97 13.73 6.21
CA ASN A 112 -18.00 13.53 5.15
C ASN A 112 -16.57 13.46 5.70
N PRO A 113 -15.71 12.60 5.15
CA PRO A 113 -14.33 12.49 5.57
C PRO A 113 -13.52 13.72 5.17
N ILE A 114 -12.69 14.18 6.09
CA ILE A 114 -11.75 15.29 5.88
C ILE A 114 -10.34 14.72 6.04
N TYR A 115 -9.52 14.83 5.01
CA TYR A 115 -8.12 14.44 5.05
C TYR A 115 -7.28 15.59 5.58
N ILE A 116 -6.59 15.37 6.69
CA ILE A 116 -5.80 16.39 7.39
C ILE A 116 -4.33 16.06 7.27
N SER A 117 -3.57 17.01 6.72
CA SER A 117 -2.11 16.91 6.58
C SER A 117 -1.40 17.11 7.92
N PRO A 118 -0.28 16.43 8.16
CA PRO A 118 0.58 16.68 9.32
C PRO A 118 1.17 18.10 9.34
N GLY A 119 1.28 18.76 8.17
CA GLY A 119 1.75 20.15 8.07
C GLY A 119 0.71 21.18 8.54
N THR A 120 -0.57 20.84 8.52
CA THR A 120 -1.67 21.75 8.88
C THR A 120 -1.84 21.86 10.40
N LEU A 121 -1.55 20.79 11.15
CA LEU A 121 -1.78 20.71 12.59
C LEU A 121 -0.54 20.17 13.31
N ARG A 122 -0.17 20.85 14.39
CA ARG A 122 0.95 20.41 15.24
C ARG A 122 0.59 19.12 15.97
N GLY A 123 1.43 18.07 15.82
CA GLY A 123 1.26 16.80 16.54
C GLY A 123 0.83 15.62 15.67
N LEU A 124 0.33 15.82 14.45
CA LEU A 124 0.07 14.74 13.52
C LEU A 124 1.38 14.24 12.88
N ARG A 125 1.60 12.93 12.92
CA ARG A 125 2.79 12.29 12.31
C ARG A 125 2.56 11.87 10.85
N SER A 126 1.30 11.78 10.42
CA SER A 126 0.90 11.35 9.08
C SER A 126 -0.47 11.92 8.73
N VAL A 127 -0.84 11.87 7.45
CA VAL A 127 -2.20 12.20 7.02
C VAL A 127 -3.21 11.35 7.78
N THR A 128 -4.26 11.98 8.25
CA THR A 128 -5.31 11.37 9.07
C THR A 128 -6.66 11.72 8.48
N ILE A 129 -7.61 10.80 8.50
CA ILE A 129 -9.00 11.05 8.15
C ILE A 129 -9.74 11.42 9.44
N TYR A 130 -10.41 12.56 9.39
CA TYR A 130 -11.37 13.01 10.39
C TYR A 130 -12.78 12.90 9.81
N ILE A 131 -13.68 12.18 10.49
CA ILE A 131 -15.07 12.01 10.06
C ILE A 131 -15.96 12.49 11.20
N PRO A 132 -16.65 13.64 11.06
CA PRO A 132 -17.58 14.12 12.08
C PRO A 132 -18.86 13.27 12.12
N LYS A 133 -19.55 13.27 13.25
CA LYS A 133 -20.83 12.56 13.40
C LYS A 133 -21.90 13.08 12.44
N SER A 134 -21.91 14.37 12.18
CA SER A 134 -22.80 15.05 11.23
C SER A 134 -22.00 16.05 10.39
N ASP A 135 -22.51 16.41 9.21
CA ASP A 135 -21.88 17.40 8.32
C ASP A 135 -21.82 18.80 8.96
N THR A 136 -20.99 18.92 9.97
CA THR A 136 -20.62 20.20 10.56
C THR A 136 -19.24 20.58 10.07
N SER A 137 -19.13 21.79 9.51
CA SER A 137 -17.87 22.36 8.99
C SER A 137 -16.84 22.70 10.08
N ILE A 138 -17.01 22.17 11.29
CA ILE A 138 -16.13 22.50 12.41
C ILE A 138 -14.95 21.53 12.39
N ILE A 139 -13.79 22.07 12.03
CA ILE A 139 -12.52 21.36 12.20
C ILE A 139 -12.18 21.42 13.70
N PRO A 140 -11.86 20.27 14.33
CA PRO A 140 -11.51 20.23 15.73
C PRO A 140 -10.21 20.99 16.01
N SER A 141 -10.02 21.38 17.28
CA SER A 141 -8.80 22.06 17.71
C SER A 141 -7.56 21.14 17.62
N ASP A 142 -6.37 21.74 17.47
CA ASP A 142 -5.08 21.04 17.42
C ASP A 142 -4.90 20.07 18.56
N GLU A 143 -5.38 20.42 19.77
CA GLU A 143 -5.26 19.57 20.97
C GLU A 143 -6.09 18.30 20.87
N SER A 144 -7.31 18.36 20.32
CA SER A 144 -8.17 17.18 20.18
C SER A 144 -7.72 16.25 19.07
N LEU A 145 -7.04 16.75 18.03
CA LEU A 145 -6.48 15.92 16.95
C LEU A 145 -5.12 15.32 17.29
N SER A 146 -4.35 15.95 18.16
CA SER A 146 -3.04 15.44 18.60
C SER A 146 -3.13 14.30 19.63
N GLN A 147 -4.27 14.13 20.30
CA GLN A 147 -4.51 12.98 21.18
C GLN A 147 -4.50 11.67 20.37
N GLU A 148 -3.99 10.60 20.94
CA GLU A 148 -3.96 9.27 20.28
C GLU A 148 -5.32 8.59 20.23
N ASP A 149 -6.36 9.21 20.78
CA ASP A 149 -7.72 8.68 20.83
C ASP A 149 -8.37 8.61 19.45
N LEU A 150 -9.01 7.48 19.17
CA LEU A 150 -9.78 7.29 17.93
C LEU A 150 -11.06 8.11 17.93
N LEU A 151 -11.68 8.31 19.09
CA LEU A 151 -12.95 9.02 19.25
C LEU A 151 -12.71 10.41 19.82
N ILE A 152 -13.19 11.42 19.10
CA ILE A 152 -13.19 12.82 19.52
C ILE A 152 -14.57 13.12 20.07
N GLN A 153 -14.66 13.70 21.28
CA GLN A 153 -15.93 13.96 21.95
C GLN A 153 -16.53 15.34 21.60
N ASN A 154 -15.67 16.33 21.37
CA ASN A 154 -16.09 17.69 21.05
C ASN A 154 -15.27 18.28 19.89
N PRO A 155 -15.85 18.40 18.68
CA PRO A 155 -17.14 17.82 18.23
C PRO A 155 -17.07 16.30 18.13
N GLN A 156 -18.22 15.61 18.24
CA GLN A 156 -18.26 14.15 18.11
C GLN A 156 -17.79 13.73 16.71
N ALA A 157 -16.71 12.94 16.68
CA ALA A 157 -16.07 12.50 15.44
C ALA A 157 -15.21 11.27 15.67
N ILE A 158 -14.82 10.62 14.58
CA ILE A 158 -13.80 9.58 14.59
C ILE A 158 -12.57 10.02 13.81
N LYS A 159 -11.42 9.61 14.31
CA LYS A 159 -10.12 9.78 13.66
C LYS A 159 -9.63 8.44 13.17
N LEU A 160 -9.35 8.31 11.88
CA LEU A 160 -8.91 7.06 11.26
C LEU A 160 -7.62 7.27 10.46
N THR A 161 -6.83 6.22 10.38
CA THR A 161 -5.73 6.17 9.41
C THR A 161 -6.31 5.91 8.03
N PRO A 162 -5.95 6.71 7.00
CA PRO A 162 -6.42 6.49 5.63
C PRO A 162 -6.07 5.09 5.11
N PRO A 163 -7.00 4.38 4.46
CA PRO A 163 -6.70 3.07 3.83
C PRO A 163 -5.56 3.15 2.81
N GLY A 164 -5.42 4.29 2.13
CA GLY A 164 -4.39 4.53 1.12
C GLY A 164 -3.08 5.11 1.64
N LEU A 165 -2.91 5.33 2.97
CA LEU A 165 -1.70 5.94 3.50
C LEU A 165 -0.42 5.16 3.16
N GLY A 166 -0.48 3.83 3.22
CA GLY A 166 0.66 2.97 2.84
C GLY A 166 1.00 3.10 1.35
N LEU A 167 -0.03 3.14 0.51
CA LEU A 167 0.15 3.31 -0.94
C LEU A 167 0.66 4.71 -1.29
N SER A 168 0.19 5.77 -0.63
CA SER A 168 0.72 7.13 -0.86
C SER A 168 2.21 7.25 -0.54
N LYS A 169 2.69 6.55 0.50
CA LYS A 169 4.12 6.48 0.83
C LYS A 169 4.91 5.68 -0.21
N LEU A 170 4.36 4.56 -0.67
CA LEU A 170 4.98 3.78 -1.75
C LEU A 170 5.16 4.62 -3.01
N LEU A 171 4.15 5.42 -3.39
CA LEU A 171 4.24 6.32 -4.54
C LEU A 171 5.32 7.40 -4.35
N GLU A 172 5.49 7.93 -3.14
CA GLU A 172 6.60 8.86 -2.82
C GLU A 172 7.97 8.19 -2.96
N ASP A 173 8.09 6.97 -2.46
CA ASP A 173 9.35 6.22 -2.50
C ASP A 173 9.72 5.84 -3.94
N GLU A 174 8.77 5.41 -4.76
CA GLU A 174 8.99 5.07 -6.17
C GLU A 174 9.40 6.30 -7.01
N LEU A 175 8.74 7.43 -6.80
CA LEU A 175 9.07 8.67 -7.49
C LEU A 175 10.30 9.38 -6.89
N LYS A 176 10.72 9.01 -5.68
CA LYS A 176 11.73 9.73 -4.88
C LYS A 176 11.37 11.20 -4.70
N LEU A 177 10.09 11.48 -4.57
CA LEU A 177 9.52 12.82 -4.43
C LEU A 177 8.79 12.94 -3.09
N ASN A 178 8.79 14.15 -2.54
CA ASN A 178 7.91 14.49 -1.42
C ASN A 178 6.76 15.34 -1.97
N PHE A 179 5.55 14.79 -1.99
CA PHE A 179 4.38 15.48 -2.55
C PHE A 179 4.05 16.80 -1.86
N SER A 180 4.48 17.00 -0.61
CA SER A 180 4.30 18.30 0.07
C SER A 180 5.05 19.47 -0.60
N THR A 181 5.98 19.18 -1.50
CA THR A 181 6.82 20.17 -2.19
C THR A 181 6.60 20.21 -3.71
N VAL A 182 5.69 19.37 -4.22
CA VAL A 182 5.40 19.27 -5.66
C VAL A 182 4.35 20.32 -6.04
N ASN A 183 4.58 21.01 -7.16
CA ASN A 183 3.57 21.92 -7.69
C ASN A 183 2.35 21.14 -8.23
N PRO A 184 1.14 21.71 -8.14
CA PRO A 184 -0.07 21.05 -8.67
C PRO A 184 0.02 20.71 -10.17
N GLU A 185 0.75 21.51 -10.96
CA GLU A 185 0.94 21.30 -12.39
C GLU A 185 1.80 20.06 -12.69
N ASP A 186 2.80 19.78 -11.83
CA ASP A 186 3.68 18.62 -11.97
C ASP A 186 3.05 17.35 -11.40
N LEU A 187 1.99 17.50 -10.58
CA LEU A 187 1.37 16.39 -9.86
C LEU A 187 0.72 15.41 -10.84
N GLN A 188 0.02 15.91 -11.87
CA GLN A 188 -0.57 15.05 -12.90
C GLN A 188 0.48 14.18 -13.56
N TYR A 189 1.53 14.80 -14.09
CA TYR A 189 2.58 14.09 -14.81
C TYR A 189 3.26 13.02 -13.94
N ASN A 190 3.58 13.36 -12.70
CA ASN A 190 4.26 12.44 -11.80
C ASN A 190 3.35 11.27 -11.38
N LEU A 191 2.07 11.52 -11.09
CA LEU A 191 1.11 10.47 -10.73
C LEU A 191 0.79 9.58 -11.93
N GLU A 192 0.54 10.14 -13.10
CA GLU A 192 0.31 9.36 -14.32
C GLU A 192 1.50 8.45 -14.61
N LYS A 193 2.72 8.98 -14.57
CA LYS A 193 3.94 8.21 -14.80
C LYS A 193 4.08 7.02 -13.84
N VAL A 194 3.83 7.20 -12.56
CA VAL A 194 3.99 6.11 -11.58
C VAL A 194 2.82 5.14 -11.60
N LEU A 195 1.58 5.62 -11.77
CA LEU A 195 0.39 4.78 -11.72
C LEU A 195 0.17 3.98 -13.01
N VAL A 196 0.48 4.58 -14.17
CA VAL A 196 0.26 3.96 -15.48
C VAL A 196 1.51 3.26 -15.99
N GLU A 197 2.67 3.95 -16.00
CA GLU A 197 3.90 3.40 -16.60
C GLU A 197 4.76 2.62 -15.60
N GLY A 198 4.79 3.04 -14.32
CA GLY A 198 5.68 2.46 -13.32
C GLY A 198 5.10 1.22 -12.63
N LEU A 199 3.96 1.37 -11.98
CA LEU A 199 3.32 0.32 -11.18
C LEU A 199 2.19 -0.40 -11.89
N GLU A 200 1.77 0.08 -13.07
CA GLU A 200 0.67 -0.48 -13.88
C GLU A 200 -0.61 -0.68 -13.05
N ILE A 201 -0.92 0.26 -12.15
CA ILE A 201 -2.09 0.21 -11.26
C ILE A 201 -3.37 0.66 -11.98
N ALA A 202 -3.24 1.54 -12.98
CA ALA A 202 -4.33 2.06 -13.79
C ALA A 202 -3.91 2.11 -15.27
N GLU A 203 -4.87 2.02 -16.20
CA GLU A 203 -4.60 2.19 -17.63
C GLU A 203 -4.55 3.67 -18.04
N ALA A 204 -5.29 4.54 -17.33
CA ALA A 204 -5.25 5.98 -17.53
C ALA A 204 -5.52 6.73 -16.22
N PHE A 205 -4.89 7.88 -16.09
CA PHE A 205 -5.03 8.79 -14.95
C PHE A 205 -5.13 10.23 -15.44
N GLU A 206 -6.11 10.97 -14.98
CA GLU A 206 -6.28 12.39 -15.27
C GLU A 206 -6.71 13.13 -14.00
N ILE A 207 -6.11 14.30 -13.73
CA ILE A 207 -6.46 15.17 -12.62
C ILE A 207 -6.77 16.57 -13.15
N LYS A 208 -7.89 17.14 -12.72
CA LYS A 208 -8.33 18.48 -13.10
C LYS A 208 -8.56 19.34 -11.87
N PHE A 209 -7.90 20.47 -11.83
CA PHE A 209 -8.07 21.47 -10.78
C PHE A 209 -9.05 22.54 -11.24
N THR A 210 -10.19 22.66 -10.56
CA THR A 210 -11.22 23.69 -10.88
C THR A 210 -11.53 24.48 -9.61
N GLY A 211 -10.83 25.59 -9.42
CA GLY A 211 -10.95 26.42 -8.21
C GLY A 211 -10.53 25.63 -6.97
N SER A 212 -11.48 25.39 -6.05
CA SER A 212 -11.27 24.61 -4.83
C SER A 212 -11.61 23.11 -4.98
N THR A 213 -12.00 22.68 -6.17
CA THR A 213 -12.39 21.30 -6.44
C THR A 213 -11.32 20.62 -7.29
N VAL A 214 -10.99 19.39 -6.91
CA VAL A 214 -10.11 18.52 -7.68
C VAL A 214 -10.91 17.33 -8.16
N GLN A 215 -10.96 17.13 -9.47
CA GLN A 215 -11.56 15.97 -10.08
C GLN A 215 -10.45 15.02 -10.51
N VAL A 216 -10.58 13.75 -10.16
CA VAL A 216 -9.64 12.69 -10.52
C VAL A 216 -10.40 11.61 -11.27
N ASP A 217 -9.98 11.36 -12.51
CA ASP A 217 -10.53 10.34 -13.38
C ASP A 217 -9.48 9.23 -13.58
N MET A 218 -9.86 7.99 -13.28
CA MET A 218 -9.01 6.80 -13.45
C MET A 218 -9.76 5.74 -14.25
N LYS A 219 -9.03 5.00 -15.09
CA LYS A 219 -9.62 3.92 -15.89
C LYS A 219 -8.89 2.61 -15.67
N ALA A 220 -9.68 1.53 -15.61
CA ALA A 220 -9.20 0.16 -15.52
C ALA A 220 -8.16 -0.03 -14.42
N THR A 221 -8.54 0.31 -13.19
CA THR A 221 -7.65 0.15 -12.03
C THR A 221 -7.63 -1.29 -11.54
N ILE A 222 -6.56 -1.68 -10.86
CA ILE A 222 -6.48 -3.01 -10.21
C ILE A 222 -7.54 -3.18 -9.11
N PHE A 223 -8.19 -2.09 -8.68
CA PHE A 223 -9.22 -2.07 -7.63
C PHE A 223 -10.65 -2.09 -8.16
N ASP A 224 -10.89 -2.05 -9.50
CA ASP A 224 -12.24 -1.97 -10.07
C ASP A 224 -13.15 -3.11 -9.61
N GLU A 225 -12.64 -4.35 -9.57
CA GLU A 225 -13.41 -5.48 -9.03
C GLU A 225 -13.72 -5.35 -7.53
N THR A 226 -12.91 -4.59 -6.79
CA THR A 226 -13.14 -4.26 -5.39
C THR A 226 -14.25 -3.22 -5.27
N VAL A 227 -14.27 -2.25 -6.17
CA VAL A 227 -15.30 -1.21 -6.29
C VAL A 227 -16.67 -1.85 -6.48
N GLU A 228 -16.80 -2.74 -7.47
CA GLU A 228 -18.05 -3.46 -7.75
C GLU A 228 -18.57 -4.24 -6.52
N ALA A 229 -17.67 -4.87 -5.77
CA ALA A 229 -18.03 -5.62 -4.55
C ALA A 229 -18.45 -4.74 -3.38
N LEU A 230 -18.15 -3.45 -3.41
CA LEU A 230 -18.37 -2.50 -2.32
C LEU A 230 -19.34 -1.36 -2.69
N ASP A 231 -19.84 -1.32 -3.92
CA ASP A 231 -20.70 -0.21 -4.41
C ASP A 231 -22.01 -0.05 -3.60
N GLU A 232 -22.47 -1.10 -2.96
CA GLU A 232 -23.62 -1.05 -2.04
C GLU A 232 -23.29 -0.40 -0.68
N LEU A 233 -21.99 -0.24 -0.34
CA LEU A 233 -21.58 0.31 0.94
C LEU A 233 -21.40 1.84 0.85
N ASP A 234 -22.20 2.58 1.59
CA ASP A 234 -22.11 4.04 1.68
C ASP A 234 -20.71 4.53 2.11
N THR A 235 -20.04 3.77 2.97
CA THR A 235 -18.67 4.06 3.41
C THR A 235 -17.66 4.05 2.27
N TYR A 236 -17.83 3.17 1.27
CA TYR A 236 -16.97 3.14 0.09
C TYR A 236 -17.09 4.47 -0.67
N ARG A 237 -18.30 4.95 -0.90
CA ARG A 237 -18.56 6.24 -1.58
C ARG A 237 -17.95 7.44 -0.85
N ARG A 238 -17.80 7.34 0.48
CA ARG A 238 -17.21 8.40 1.31
C ARG A 238 -15.69 8.31 1.42
N ILE A 239 -15.14 7.15 1.76
CA ILE A 239 -13.69 6.98 2.05
C ILE A 239 -12.92 6.55 0.80
N GLY A 240 -13.58 5.85 -0.13
CA GLY A 240 -12.96 5.29 -1.34
C GLY A 240 -12.17 3.99 -1.08
N ASP A 241 -11.66 3.43 -2.16
CA ASP A 241 -10.69 2.33 -2.14
C ASP A 241 -9.28 2.84 -1.74
N PRO A 242 -8.31 1.94 -1.53
CA PRO A 242 -6.96 2.34 -1.17
C PRO A 242 -6.27 3.26 -2.17
N LEU A 243 -6.56 3.17 -3.47
CA LEU A 243 -5.97 4.05 -4.48
C LEU A 243 -6.56 5.45 -4.41
N THR A 244 -7.89 5.55 -4.39
CA THR A 244 -8.60 6.83 -4.21
C THR A 244 -8.18 7.51 -2.91
N SER A 245 -8.10 6.74 -1.81
CA SER A 245 -7.63 7.25 -0.52
C SER A 245 -6.16 7.66 -0.54
N ALA A 246 -5.29 6.98 -1.32
CA ALA A 246 -3.89 7.37 -1.47
C ALA A 246 -3.75 8.71 -2.21
N ILE A 247 -4.53 8.90 -3.28
CA ILE A 247 -4.57 10.17 -4.02
C ILE A 247 -5.08 11.29 -3.11
N ALA A 248 -6.13 11.05 -2.33
CA ALA A 248 -6.62 12.02 -1.35
C ALA A 248 -5.55 12.36 -0.28
N CYS A 249 -4.75 11.38 0.16
CA CYS A 249 -3.61 11.63 1.04
C CYS A 249 -2.54 12.52 0.39
N ILE A 250 -2.28 12.33 -0.90
CA ILE A 250 -1.31 13.13 -1.65
C ILE A 250 -1.81 14.56 -1.82
N LEU A 251 -3.09 14.72 -2.18
CA LEU A 251 -3.72 16.04 -2.36
C LEU A 251 -3.86 16.81 -1.04
N ALA A 252 -3.89 16.13 0.10
CA ALA A 252 -3.94 16.76 1.41
C ALA A 252 -2.57 17.26 1.90
N LYS A 253 -1.47 16.85 1.28
CA LYS A 253 -0.09 17.27 1.64
C LYS A 253 0.28 18.61 1.06
#